data_013424c1bd33d9cb889650ab510d96bf
#
_entry.id   013424c1bd33d9cb889650ab510d96bf
#
_cell.length_a   1.000
_cell.length_b   1.000
_cell.length_c   1.000
_cell.angle_alpha   90.00
_cell.angle_beta   90.00
_cell.angle_gamma   90.00
#
_symmetry.space_group_name_H-M   'P 1'
#
loop_
_entity.id
_entity.type
_entity.pdbx_description
1 polymer ?
#
loop_
_entity_poly.entity_id
_entity_poly.type
_entity_poly.pdbx_seq_one_letter_code
_entity_poly.pdbx_strand_id
1 'polypeptide(L)'
;MKPLDLLIHNVQIADVVRLRLYLGWVGIAQGQFQYVEEGPLPNHLQTQQILDGQGQTLTPGLIDSHMHIESSLTTPRRFAEAVLPHGTTSVLADPHEMANVLGAAGVRYMVEAAQGLPLRMFTAIPSCVPATDGLETALGSITAEDVRALMQLPGVIALGELMDYQGLAHGSQRLKHLIETAREAGLLLEGHTPTLGGAVLSDYAAHGITSDHTLSTPEKLLEQLTKGFTVMLQEKSLNRAVVEAVLALPDRARVLLVTDDVMPNRLISGHLSRVVQLAMSLGWPAMDALASATLRPAMYLRRPELGLIAPGRKADFLLMESLSAFPPRAVYVEGVEVARSGQSTFALPSPLPPPTGGKLKRPRFRPEDFQFPIADGSHPTRIIRMNQQNTFTRLETHAIAFKSREPTDPSLATIGVFQRQGHKPGALGLLAGLGLRSGAFASSLAHDSHHLLVVGRSPQRLAQAANALLDLGGGMVFADGEQTLTLPLPIAGLISDAPTSEVAVAFDTIENALRANGVDHKNPVLFLTLLTLTVSPEVKMSDLGLVDVEARRIIPLFEQRP
;
A
#
# COMPACT_ATOMS: atom_id res chain seq x y z
N MET A 1 5.90 45.98 0.80
CA MET A 1 5.73 44.54 1.06
C MET A 1 4.57 44.03 0.27
N LYS A 2 4.62 42.83 -0.25
CA LYS A 2 3.43 42.25 -0.94
C LYS A 2 2.33 42.00 0.11
N PRO A 3 1.03 42.26 -0.23
CA PRO A 3 -0.04 41.91 0.68
C PRO A 3 -0.06 40.40 0.96
N LEU A 4 -0.32 40.03 2.20
CA LEU A 4 -0.45 38.63 2.61
C LEU A 4 -1.88 38.15 2.37
N ASP A 5 -2.02 36.89 1.96
CA ASP A 5 -3.32 36.23 1.85
C ASP A 5 -3.82 35.81 3.25
N LEU A 6 -2.91 35.25 4.07
CA LEU A 6 -3.19 34.78 5.42
C LEU A 6 -2.02 35.14 6.36
N LEU A 7 -2.36 35.65 7.54
CA LEU A 7 -1.44 35.89 8.64
C LEU A 7 -1.89 35.07 9.85
N ILE A 8 -0.99 34.25 10.41
CA ILE A 8 -1.28 33.45 11.60
C ILE A 8 -0.31 33.92 12.70
N HIS A 9 -0.86 34.30 13.84
CA HIS A 9 -0.05 34.72 14.99
C HIS A 9 -0.43 33.95 16.26
N ASN A 10 0.35 34.12 17.32
CA ASN A 10 0.12 33.45 18.59
C ASN A 10 0.09 31.91 18.41
N VAL A 11 1.11 31.38 17.73
CA VAL A 11 1.29 29.95 17.45
C VAL A 11 2.66 29.47 17.93
N GLN A 12 2.72 28.21 18.37
CA GLN A 12 3.97 27.49 18.60
C GLN A 12 4.44 26.88 17.29
N ILE A 13 5.47 27.43 16.67
CA ILE A 13 5.99 26.94 15.39
C ILE A 13 6.93 25.76 15.62
N ALA A 14 6.68 24.65 14.93
CA ALA A 14 7.52 23.46 14.97
C ALA A 14 8.72 23.61 14.02
N ASP A 15 9.89 23.83 14.60
CA ASP A 15 11.16 23.81 13.90
C ASP A 15 11.69 22.36 13.86
N VAL A 16 11.33 21.65 12.81
CA VAL A 16 11.71 20.24 12.59
C VAL A 16 13.20 20.06 12.22
N VAL A 17 13.94 21.16 11.99
CA VAL A 17 15.40 21.14 11.76
C VAL A 17 16.14 21.15 13.09
N ARG A 18 15.80 22.09 14.00
CA ARG A 18 16.42 22.22 15.31
C ARG A 18 15.68 21.44 16.40
N LEU A 19 14.60 20.73 16.05
CA LEU A 19 13.76 19.91 16.93
C LEU A 19 13.26 20.68 18.16
N ARG A 20 12.78 21.93 17.93
CA ARG A 20 12.25 22.83 18.99
C ARG A 20 10.92 23.46 18.61
N LEU A 21 10.17 23.90 19.62
CA LEU A 21 9.04 24.82 19.47
C LEU A 21 9.47 26.23 19.82
N TYR A 22 8.90 27.22 19.14
CA TYR A 22 9.01 28.62 19.51
C TYR A 22 7.72 29.39 19.20
N LEU A 23 7.39 30.35 20.05
CA LEU A 23 6.21 31.21 19.85
C LEU A 23 6.52 32.23 18.76
N GLY A 24 5.62 32.35 17.81
CA GLY A 24 5.83 33.25 16.68
C GLY A 24 4.60 33.47 15.83
N TRP A 25 4.85 33.91 14.60
CA TRP A 25 3.83 34.15 13.59
C TRP A 25 4.34 33.80 12.19
N VAL A 26 3.43 33.52 11.29
CA VAL A 26 3.71 33.26 9.87
C VAL A 26 2.83 34.11 8.98
N GLY A 27 3.40 34.61 7.89
CA GLY A 27 2.68 35.32 6.82
C GLY A 27 2.75 34.50 5.55
N ILE A 28 1.59 34.28 4.90
CA ILE A 28 1.44 33.47 3.71
C ILE A 28 0.99 34.34 2.54
N ALA A 29 1.64 34.19 1.39
CA ALA A 29 1.27 34.83 0.14
C ALA A 29 1.47 33.87 -1.04
N GLN A 30 0.50 33.80 -1.95
CA GLN A 30 0.56 32.96 -3.15
C GLN A 30 0.89 31.48 -2.85
N GLY A 31 0.28 30.93 -1.78
CA GLY A 31 0.46 29.54 -1.37
C GLY A 31 1.82 29.21 -0.74
N GLN A 32 2.63 30.21 -0.42
CA GLN A 32 3.97 30.04 0.19
C GLN A 32 4.10 30.82 1.49
N PHE A 33 4.92 30.31 2.41
CA PHE A 33 5.35 31.10 3.55
C PHE A 33 6.21 32.28 3.05
N GLN A 34 5.77 33.50 3.32
CA GLN A 34 6.49 34.73 3.01
C GLN A 34 7.32 35.18 4.21
N TYR A 35 6.75 35.01 5.41
CA TYR A 35 7.39 35.32 6.69
C TYR A 35 7.22 34.14 7.65
N VAL A 36 8.25 33.87 8.43
CA VAL A 36 8.25 32.90 9.52
C VAL A 36 9.13 33.48 10.63
N GLU A 37 8.51 34.01 11.67
CA GLU A 37 9.22 34.85 12.62
C GLU A 37 8.97 34.42 14.07
N GLU A 38 10.00 34.48 14.89
CA GLU A 38 9.96 34.29 16.35
C GLU A 38 9.60 35.62 17.03
N GLY A 39 8.69 35.59 18.01
CA GLY A 39 8.30 36.74 18.80
C GLY A 39 6.99 37.42 18.37
N PRO A 40 6.74 38.65 18.80
CA PRO A 40 5.48 39.34 18.63
C PRO A 40 5.23 39.80 17.18
N LEU A 41 3.93 39.83 16.80
CA LEU A 41 3.52 40.33 15.50
C LEU A 41 3.78 41.84 15.36
N PRO A 42 4.42 42.30 14.25
CA PRO A 42 4.58 43.74 13.96
C PRO A 42 3.26 44.42 13.59
N ASN A 43 3.06 45.67 14.00
CA ASN A 43 1.81 46.43 13.82
C ASN A 43 1.53 46.89 12.38
N HIS A 44 2.41 46.68 11.40
CA HIS A 44 2.34 47.31 10.08
C HIS A 44 2.10 46.35 8.90
N LEU A 45 1.81 45.07 9.18
CA LEU A 45 1.57 44.10 8.12
C LEU A 45 0.14 44.21 7.55
N GLN A 46 0.05 44.20 6.22
CA GLN A 46 -1.22 44.16 5.52
C GLN A 46 -1.53 42.72 5.11
N THR A 47 -2.73 42.27 5.42
CA THR A 47 -3.19 40.92 5.12
C THR A 47 -4.68 40.92 4.80
N GLN A 48 -5.12 39.93 3.98
CA GLN A 48 -6.55 39.72 3.70
C GLN A 48 -7.26 39.04 4.87
N GLN A 49 -6.57 38.10 5.53
CA GLN A 49 -7.10 37.34 6.66
C GLN A 49 -6.09 37.28 7.81
N ILE A 50 -6.60 37.34 9.03
CA ILE A 50 -5.80 37.14 10.26
C ILE A 50 -6.42 35.98 11.05
N LEU A 51 -5.58 35.04 11.47
CA LEU A 51 -5.92 33.92 12.33
C LEU A 51 -5.13 34.02 13.63
N ASP A 52 -5.82 34.11 14.76
CA ASP A 52 -5.21 33.90 16.07
C ASP A 52 -5.10 32.39 16.33
N GLY A 53 -3.88 31.88 16.42
CA GLY A 53 -3.62 30.46 16.67
C GLY A 53 -3.82 30.02 18.10
N GLN A 54 -4.15 30.95 19.02
CA GLN A 54 -4.49 30.65 20.43
C GLN A 54 -3.48 29.77 21.16
N GLY A 55 -2.19 29.91 20.85
CA GLY A 55 -1.12 29.11 21.42
C GLY A 55 -1.00 27.68 20.84
N GLN A 56 -1.79 27.35 19.84
CA GLN A 56 -1.73 26.04 19.16
C GLN A 56 -0.40 25.84 18.43
N THR A 57 -0.11 24.58 18.11
CA THR A 57 1.13 24.21 17.42
C THR A 57 0.91 24.19 15.90
N LEU A 58 1.76 24.89 15.19
CA LEU A 58 1.86 24.88 13.73
C LEU A 58 2.97 23.91 13.32
N THR A 59 2.61 22.82 12.62
CA THR A 59 3.57 21.83 12.11
C THR A 59 3.51 21.75 10.59
N PRO A 60 4.58 21.35 9.88
CA PRO A 60 4.47 21.04 8.45
C PRO A 60 3.44 19.92 8.23
N GLY A 61 2.80 19.90 7.05
CA GLY A 61 1.96 18.81 6.62
C GLY A 61 2.73 17.50 6.50
N LEU A 62 2.11 16.37 6.84
CA LEU A 62 2.73 15.05 6.76
C LEU A 62 2.91 14.63 5.30
N ILE A 63 4.03 13.97 5.03
CA ILE A 63 4.44 13.45 3.71
C ILE A 63 4.67 11.96 3.83
N ASP A 64 3.86 11.16 3.14
CA ASP A 64 4.04 9.73 3.03
C ASP A 64 4.86 9.40 1.78
N SER A 65 6.06 8.90 1.96
CA SER A 65 6.99 8.67 0.85
C SER A 65 6.92 7.26 0.24
N HIS A 66 5.99 6.41 0.69
CA HIS A 66 5.72 5.10 0.09
C HIS A 66 4.36 4.56 0.53
N MET A 67 3.44 4.38 -0.42
CA MET A 67 2.13 3.80 -0.16
C MET A 67 1.41 3.37 -1.45
N HIS A 68 0.30 2.61 -1.28
CA HIS A 68 -0.58 2.14 -2.35
C HIS A 68 -2.01 2.63 -2.10
N ILE A 69 -2.52 3.50 -2.99
CA ILE A 69 -3.90 4.02 -2.86
C ILE A 69 -4.90 2.88 -2.98
N GLU A 70 -4.63 1.93 -3.87
CA GLU A 70 -5.51 0.81 -4.20
C GLU A 70 -5.77 -0.10 -3.01
N SER A 71 -4.82 -0.23 -2.09
CA SER A 71 -5.01 -0.99 -0.83
C SER A 71 -6.14 -0.43 0.04
N SER A 72 -6.44 0.87 -0.11
CA SER A 72 -7.61 1.49 0.51
C SER A 72 -8.92 1.20 -0.22
N LEU A 73 -8.87 0.51 -1.36
CA LEU A 73 -10.00 0.18 -2.25
C LEU A 73 -10.75 1.41 -2.78
N THR A 74 -10.10 2.59 -2.77
CA THR A 74 -10.73 3.86 -3.14
C THR A 74 -10.00 4.56 -4.30
N THR A 75 -10.70 5.49 -4.96
CA THR A 75 -10.08 6.35 -5.98
C THR A 75 -9.20 7.44 -5.33
N PRO A 76 -8.24 8.04 -6.09
CA PRO A 76 -7.40 9.14 -5.58
C PRO A 76 -8.18 10.27 -4.91
N ARG A 77 -9.35 10.66 -5.45
CA ARG A 77 -10.17 11.73 -4.84
C ARG A 77 -10.79 11.33 -3.51
N ARG A 78 -11.26 10.08 -3.37
CA ARG A 78 -11.80 9.54 -2.11
C ARG A 78 -10.71 9.29 -1.08
N PHE A 79 -9.55 8.87 -1.55
CA PHE A 79 -8.36 8.78 -0.71
C PHE A 79 -7.96 10.16 -0.15
N ALA A 80 -7.90 11.21 -1.00
CA ALA A 80 -7.62 12.57 -0.55
C ALA A 80 -8.63 13.07 0.50
N GLU A 81 -9.94 12.81 0.26
CA GLU A 81 -11.01 13.14 1.22
C GLU A 81 -10.77 12.48 2.59
N ALA A 82 -10.26 11.25 2.60
CA ALA A 82 -10.03 10.48 3.82
C ALA A 82 -8.75 10.90 4.56
N VAL A 83 -7.64 11.21 3.86
CA VAL A 83 -6.33 11.38 4.52
C VAL A 83 -6.01 12.82 4.90
N LEU A 84 -6.51 13.81 4.17
CA LEU A 84 -6.29 15.23 4.47
C LEU A 84 -6.76 15.62 5.88
N PRO A 85 -7.94 15.17 6.36
CA PRO A 85 -8.37 15.44 7.74
C PRO A 85 -7.41 14.93 8.81
N HIS A 86 -6.59 13.94 8.48
CA HIS A 86 -5.58 13.36 9.38
C HIS A 86 -4.19 13.98 9.21
N GLY A 87 -4.05 15.00 8.37
CA GLY A 87 -2.82 15.79 8.24
C GLY A 87 -1.83 15.31 7.17
N THR A 88 -2.14 14.28 6.40
CA THR A 88 -1.30 13.89 5.25
C THR A 88 -1.60 14.82 4.08
N THR A 89 -0.62 15.64 3.66
CA THR A 89 -0.75 16.64 2.59
C THR A 89 -0.05 16.26 1.30
N SER A 90 0.88 15.28 1.38
CA SER A 90 1.60 14.76 0.20
C SER A 90 1.84 13.27 0.34
N VAL A 91 1.82 12.56 -0.79
CA VAL A 91 2.12 11.12 -0.86
C VAL A 91 2.96 10.79 -2.09
N LEU A 92 3.80 9.74 -2.01
CA LEU A 92 4.32 9.01 -3.17
C LEU A 92 3.55 7.70 -3.27
N ALA A 93 2.73 7.55 -4.31
CA ALA A 93 1.92 6.37 -4.56
C ALA A 93 2.56 5.51 -5.66
N ASP A 94 2.63 4.18 -5.43
CA ASP A 94 3.00 3.19 -6.43
C ASP A 94 1.75 2.42 -6.88
N PRO A 95 1.13 2.75 -8.03
CA PRO A 95 -0.13 2.16 -8.48
C PRO A 95 0.07 0.82 -9.20
N HIS A 96 0.78 -0.13 -8.59
CA HIS A 96 1.12 -1.40 -9.24
C HIS A 96 -0.09 -2.34 -9.39
N GLU A 97 -1.09 -2.26 -8.53
CA GLU A 97 -2.32 -3.05 -8.68
C GLU A 97 -3.08 -2.64 -9.94
N MET A 98 -3.29 -1.33 -10.15
CA MET A 98 -3.91 -0.82 -11.37
C MET A 98 -3.08 -1.16 -12.61
N ALA A 99 -1.75 -1.11 -12.49
CA ALA A 99 -0.84 -1.46 -13.58
C ALA A 99 -0.85 -2.97 -13.91
N ASN A 100 -0.96 -3.86 -12.92
CA ASN A 100 -1.07 -5.30 -13.16
C ASN A 100 -2.35 -5.68 -13.94
N VAL A 101 -3.40 -4.87 -13.83
CA VAL A 101 -4.67 -5.09 -14.54
C VAL A 101 -4.74 -4.33 -15.87
N LEU A 102 -4.19 -3.11 -15.97
CA LEU A 102 -4.39 -2.20 -17.10
C LEU A 102 -3.09 -1.71 -17.75
N GLY A 103 -1.93 -2.16 -17.27
CA GLY A 103 -0.64 -1.70 -17.76
C GLY A 103 -0.43 -0.20 -17.55
N ALA A 104 0.26 0.44 -18.47
CA ALA A 104 0.51 1.88 -18.46
C ALA A 104 -0.78 2.73 -18.40
N ALA A 105 -1.91 2.24 -18.93
CA ALA A 105 -3.18 2.94 -18.85
C ALA A 105 -3.71 3.03 -17.41
N GLY A 106 -3.43 2.02 -16.57
CA GLY A 106 -3.75 2.04 -15.14
C GLY A 106 -2.98 3.12 -14.38
N VAL A 107 -1.67 3.21 -14.62
CA VAL A 107 -0.83 4.26 -14.04
C VAL A 107 -1.30 5.65 -14.47
N ARG A 108 -1.55 5.84 -15.77
CA ARG A 108 -2.08 7.10 -16.30
C ARG A 108 -3.38 7.50 -15.65
N TYR A 109 -4.33 6.57 -15.50
CA TYR A 109 -5.60 6.83 -14.83
C TYR A 109 -5.39 7.34 -13.40
N MET A 110 -4.50 6.71 -12.61
CA MET A 110 -4.23 7.13 -11.23
C MET A 110 -3.61 8.53 -11.17
N VAL A 111 -2.67 8.84 -12.08
CA VAL A 111 -2.08 10.18 -12.19
C VAL A 111 -3.12 11.23 -12.58
N GLU A 112 -3.96 10.94 -13.58
CA GLU A 112 -4.98 11.87 -14.06
C GLU A 112 -6.10 12.09 -13.00
N ALA A 113 -6.52 11.02 -12.31
CA ALA A 113 -7.51 11.08 -11.25
C ALA A 113 -7.03 11.86 -10.00
N ALA A 114 -5.73 12.08 -9.86
CA ALA A 114 -5.14 12.88 -8.81
C ALA A 114 -5.07 14.39 -9.13
N GLN A 115 -5.30 14.78 -10.39
CA GLN A 115 -5.16 16.16 -10.80
C GLN A 115 -6.25 17.06 -10.19
N GLY A 116 -5.83 18.25 -9.73
CA GLY A 116 -6.74 19.24 -9.13
C GLY A 116 -7.17 18.94 -7.68
N LEU A 117 -6.67 17.86 -7.09
CA LEU A 117 -6.86 17.57 -5.67
C LEU A 117 -5.92 18.43 -4.80
N PRO A 118 -6.37 18.84 -3.61
CA PRO A 118 -5.47 19.53 -2.68
C PRO A 118 -4.40 18.61 -2.08
N LEU A 119 -4.62 17.28 -2.06
CA LEU A 119 -3.58 16.30 -1.72
C LEU A 119 -2.56 16.24 -2.86
N ARG A 120 -1.30 16.53 -2.56
CA ARG A 120 -0.21 16.45 -3.53
C ARG A 120 0.21 14.99 -3.73
N MET A 121 -0.14 14.43 -4.87
CA MET A 121 0.21 13.06 -5.22
C MET A 121 1.39 13.02 -6.19
N PHE A 122 2.48 12.44 -5.73
CA PHE A 122 3.56 11.97 -6.57
C PHE A 122 3.31 10.52 -6.93
N THR A 123 3.84 10.08 -8.07
CA THR A 123 3.63 8.71 -8.57
C THR A 123 4.97 8.05 -8.86
N ALA A 124 5.12 6.82 -8.40
CA ALA A 124 6.15 5.90 -8.85
C ALA A 124 5.60 5.05 -10.01
N ILE A 125 6.39 4.86 -11.06
CA ILE A 125 6.04 3.93 -12.15
C ILE A 125 6.30 2.51 -11.67
N PRO A 126 5.31 1.61 -11.62
CA PRO A 126 5.51 0.27 -11.11
C PRO A 126 6.59 -0.53 -11.86
N SER A 127 7.48 -1.20 -11.15
CA SER A 127 8.49 -2.10 -11.71
C SER A 127 8.06 -3.57 -11.68
N CYS A 128 7.11 -3.90 -10.82
CA CYS A 128 6.63 -5.25 -10.51
C CYS A 128 5.38 -5.66 -11.32
N VAL A 129 5.39 -5.38 -12.63
CA VAL A 129 4.27 -5.71 -13.53
C VAL A 129 4.77 -6.46 -14.76
N PRO A 130 4.66 -7.81 -14.77
CA PRO A 130 4.22 -8.71 -13.68
C PRO A 130 5.18 -8.69 -12.48
N ALA A 131 4.72 -9.19 -11.31
CA ALA A 131 5.60 -9.29 -10.13
C ALA A 131 6.75 -10.26 -10.37
N THR A 132 6.50 -11.43 -10.99
CA THR A 132 7.53 -12.40 -11.37
C THR A 132 7.33 -12.91 -12.79
N ASP A 133 8.40 -12.83 -13.60
CA ASP A 133 8.35 -13.34 -14.96
C ASP A 133 8.21 -14.88 -14.98
N GLY A 134 7.17 -15.40 -15.65
CA GLY A 134 6.96 -16.84 -15.91
C GLY A 134 6.39 -17.66 -14.76
N LEU A 135 6.17 -17.08 -13.57
CA LEU A 135 5.56 -17.77 -12.43
C LEU A 135 4.07 -17.45 -12.26
N GLU A 136 3.60 -16.41 -12.90
CA GLU A 136 2.21 -15.99 -12.98
C GLU A 136 1.93 -15.34 -14.33
N THR A 137 0.64 -15.13 -14.66
CA THR A 137 0.26 -14.23 -15.74
C THR A 137 -0.27 -12.92 -15.15
N ALA A 138 -0.16 -11.83 -15.89
CA ALA A 138 -0.80 -10.56 -15.60
C ALA A 138 -1.51 -10.07 -16.86
N LEU A 139 -2.52 -9.20 -16.71
CA LEU A 139 -3.16 -8.57 -17.89
C LEU A 139 -2.32 -7.38 -18.37
N GLY A 140 -1.73 -6.65 -17.44
CA GLY A 140 -0.84 -5.53 -17.72
C GLY A 140 0.63 -5.96 -17.79
N SER A 141 1.44 -5.09 -18.38
CA SER A 141 2.89 -5.13 -18.29
C SER A 141 3.43 -3.71 -18.32
N ILE A 142 4.61 -3.51 -17.73
CA ILE A 142 5.35 -2.24 -17.81
C ILE A 142 6.69 -2.52 -18.47
N THR A 143 6.93 -1.80 -19.56
CA THR A 143 8.16 -1.86 -20.37
C THR A 143 9.00 -0.59 -20.20
N ALA A 144 10.23 -0.59 -20.71
CA ALA A 144 11.07 0.61 -20.75
C ALA A 144 10.45 1.75 -21.60
N GLU A 145 9.71 1.42 -22.66
CA GLU A 145 8.93 2.39 -23.44
C GLU A 145 7.82 3.03 -22.59
N ASP A 146 7.11 2.20 -21.79
CA ASP A 146 6.08 2.71 -20.88
C ASP A 146 6.71 3.65 -19.85
N VAL A 147 7.87 3.33 -19.28
CA VAL A 147 8.59 4.22 -18.36
C VAL A 147 8.87 5.57 -19.04
N ARG A 148 9.43 5.56 -20.28
CA ARG A 148 9.70 6.81 -21.03
C ARG A 148 8.44 7.64 -21.29
N ALA A 149 7.30 6.98 -21.51
CA ALA A 149 6.03 7.67 -21.74
C ALA A 149 5.40 8.19 -20.44
N LEU A 150 5.42 7.40 -19.37
CA LEU A 150 4.79 7.73 -18.10
C LEU A 150 5.56 8.79 -17.31
N MET A 151 6.89 8.83 -17.41
CA MET A 151 7.70 9.84 -16.72
C MET A 151 7.43 11.28 -17.21
N GLN A 152 6.76 11.45 -18.35
CA GLN A 152 6.32 12.76 -18.85
C GLN A 152 5.05 13.27 -18.17
N LEU A 153 4.36 12.43 -17.42
CA LEU A 153 3.15 12.82 -16.70
C LEU A 153 3.51 13.68 -15.47
N PRO A 154 2.66 14.63 -15.10
CA PRO A 154 2.90 15.48 -13.95
C PRO A 154 2.92 14.66 -12.65
N GLY A 155 3.91 14.91 -11.79
CA GLY A 155 4.03 14.24 -10.49
C GLY A 155 4.70 12.86 -10.54
N VAL A 156 5.05 12.32 -11.70
CA VAL A 156 5.84 11.08 -11.80
C VAL A 156 7.30 11.39 -11.47
N ILE A 157 7.84 10.76 -10.42
CA ILE A 157 9.17 11.08 -9.87
C ILE A 157 10.04 9.87 -9.54
N ALA A 158 9.48 8.66 -9.59
CA ALA A 158 10.16 7.44 -9.19
C ALA A 158 9.85 6.26 -10.13
N LEU A 159 10.73 5.28 -10.16
CA LEU A 159 10.41 3.89 -10.48
C LEU A 159 10.00 3.20 -9.18
N GLY A 160 8.86 2.54 -9.17
CA GLY A 160 8.27 1.87 -8.02
C GLY A 160 9.06 0.67 -7.52
N GLU A 161 8.64 0.15 -6.40
CA GLU A 161 9.37 -0.88 -5.66
C GLU A 161 9.79 -2.08 -6.51
N LEU A 162 11.08 -2.42 -6.45
CA LEU A 162 11.64 -3.54 -7.17
C LEU A 162 11.58 -4.80 -6.29
N MET A 163 10.45 -5.52 -6.38
CA MET A 163 10.16 -6.69 -5.56
C MET A 163 10.89 -7.96 -6.02
N ASP A 164 11.06 -8.18 -7.33
CA ASP A 164 11.71 -9.37 -7.87
C ASP A 164 13.24 -9.25 -7.86
N TYR A 165 13.82 -9.15 -6.65
CA TYR A 165 15.27 -9.11 -6.48
C TYR A 165 15.95 -10.38 -7.00
N GLN A 166 15.29 -11.54 -6.89
CA GLN A 166 15.82 -12.79 -7.43
C GLN A 166 15.89 -12.78 -8.95
N GLY A 167 14.85 -12.25 -9.62
CA GLY A 167 14.87 -12.05 -11.07
C GLY A 167 16.01 -11.12 -11.49
N LEU A 168 16.25 -10.04 -10.74
CA LEU A 168 17.38 -9.15 -10.98
C LEU A 168 18.72 -9.87 -10.83
N ALA A 169 18.93 -10.62 -9.73
CA ALA A 169 20.14 -11.39 -9.49
C ALA A 169 20.37 -12.49 -10.55
N HIS A 170 19.31 -13.08 -11.09
CA HIS A 170 19.40 -14.05 -12.20
C HIS A 170 19.47 -13.38 -13.59
N GLY A 171 19.59 -12.06 -13.65
CA GLY A 171 19.88 -11.34 -14.88
C GLY A 171 18.67 -10.97 -15.74
N SER A 172 17.47 -10.81 -15.15
CA SER A 172 16.28 -10.34 -15.88
C SER A 172 16.58 -9.10 -16.71
N GLN A 173 16.47 -9.23 -18.03
CA GLN A 173 16.69 -8.12 -18.94
C GLN A 173 15.62 -7.05 -18.82
N ARG A 174 14.37 -7.46 -18.56
CA ARG A 174 13.25 -6.53 -18.30
C ARG A 174 13.59 -5.59 -17.16
N LEU A 175 13.92 -6.13 -15.97
CA LEU A 175 14.24 -5.34 -14.80
C LEU A 175 15.45 -4.41 -15.01
N LYS A 176 16.51 -4.92 -15.66
CA LYS A 176 17.69 -4.11 -15.99
C LYS A 176 17.32 -2.92 -16.87
N HIS A 177 16.54 -3.13 -17.92
CA HIS A 177 16.11 -2.05 -18.82
C HIS A 177 15.21 -1.03 -18.11
N LEU A 178 14.33 -1.46 -17.20
CA LEU A 178 13.51 -0.55 -16.39
C LEU A 178 14.39 0.34 -15.51
N ILE A 179 15.33 -0.27 -14.77
CA ILE A 179 16.26 0.43 -13.87
C ILE A 179 17.13 1.43 -14.66
N GLU A 180 17.72 1.00 -15.77
CA GLU A 180 18.58 1.84 -16.61
C GLU A 180 17.80 3.03 -17.16
N THR A 181 16.60 2.80 -17.71
CA THR A 181 15.73 3.86 -18.23
C THR A 181 15.35 4.88 -17.15
N ALA A 182 14.94 4.40 -15.97
CA ALA A 182 14.57 5.26 -14.86
C ALA A 182 15.78 6.07 -14.33
N ARG A 183 16.95 5.45 -14.23
CA ARG A 183 18.19 6.09 -13.79
C ARG A 183 18.66 7.17 -14.76
N GLU A 184 18.63 6.90 -16.08
CA GLU A 184 18.96 7.88 -17.12
C GLU A 184 18.02 9.09 -17.08
N ALA A 185 16.75 8.87 -16.71
CA ALA A 185 15.75 9.92 -16.53
C ALA A 185 15.88 10.67 -15.19
N GLY A 186 16.78 10.25 -14.29
CA GLY A 186 16.95 10.87 -12.97
C GLY A 186 15.84 10.56 -11.97
N LEU A 187 15.00 9.55 -12.24
CA LEU A 187 13.95 9.11 -11.32
C LEU A 187 14.57 8.51 -10.05
N LEU A 188 13.84 8.57 -8.95
CA LEU A 188 14.13 7.76 -7.75
C LEU A 188 13.92 6.29 -8.08
N LEU A 189 14.66 5.40 -7.42
CA LEU A 189 14.50 3.95 -7.53
C LEU A 189 14.07 3.41 -6.16
N GLU A 190 12.82 2.96 -6.08
CA GLU A 190 12.26 2.39 -4.84
C GLU A 190 12.63 0.90 -4.72
N GLY A 191 12.83 0.46 -3.49
CA GLY A 191 13.23 -0.90 -3.18
C GLY A 191 12.26 -1.65 -2.28
N HIS A 192 12.37 -2.98 -2.36
CA HIS A 192 11.60 -3.93 -1.56
C HIS A 192 12.49 -5.11 -1.19
N THR A 193 12.96 -5.16 0.06
CA THR A 193 13.99 -6.13 0.48
C THR A 193 13.60 -6.86 1.77
N PRO A 194 12.51 -7.68 1.78
CA PRO A 194 11.97 -8.26 3.01
C PRO A 194 12.98 -9.16 3.73
N THR A 195 13.81 -9.88 3.00
CA THR A 195 14.73 -10.90 3.54
C THR A 195 16.18 -10.74 3.10
N LEU A 196 16.50 -9.68 2.35
CA LEU A 196 17.86 -9.48 1.84
C LEU A 196 18.80 -8.98 2.93
N GLY A 197 20.02 -9.56 2.94
CA GLY A 197 21.13 -9.15 3.79
C GLY A 197 22.49 -9.52 3.17
N GLY A 198 23.57 -9.17 3.82
CA GLY A 198 24.92 -9.52 3.40
C GLY A 198 25.27 -9.03 1.99
N ALA A 199 25.97 -9.87 1.24
CA ALA A 199 26.42 -9.55 -0.12
C ALA A 199 25.26 -9.36 -1.10
N VAL A 200 24.16 -10.09 -0.95
CA VAL A 200 22.99 -10.00 -1.82
C VAL A 200 22.33 -8.61 -1.72
N LEU A 201 22.24 -8.05 -0.51
CA LEU A 201 21.75 -6.68 -0.33
C LEU A 201 22.71 -5.65 -0.93
N SER A 202 24.02 -5.90 -0.87
CA SER A 202 25.02 -5.02 -1.51
C SER A 202 24.92 -5.04 -3.03
N ASP A 203 24.73 -6.22 -3.62
CA ASP A 203 24.52 -6.37 -5.07
C ASP A 203 23.26 -5.64 -5.53
N TYR A 204 22.15 -5.81 -4.80
CA TYR A 204 20.91 -5.09 -5.05
C TYR A 204 21.10 -3.56 -5.01
N ALA A 205 21.79 -3.05 -3.98
CA ALA A 205 22.11 -1.63 -3.84
C ALA A 205 23.00 -1.09 -4.98
N ALA A 206 23.90 -1.91 -5.51
CA ALA A 206 24.78 -1.53 -6.62
C ALA A 206 24.03 -1.19 -7.91
N HIS A 207 22.80 -1.64 -8.06
CA HIS A 207 21.90 -1.21 -9.14
C HIS A 207 21.32 0.21 -8.94
N GLY A 208 21.62 0.88 -7.82
CA GLY A 208 21.15 2.23 -7.49
C GLY A 208 19.85 2.25 -6.68
N ILE A 209 19.35 1.08 -6.27
CA ILE A 209 18.15 0.93 -5.46
C ILE A 209 18.56 1.00 -3.99
N THR A 210 18.21 2.10 -3.31
CA THR A 210 18.69 2.39 -1.95
C THR A 210 17.58 2.86 -1.02
N SER A 211 16.40 2.26 -1.14
CA SER A 211 15.31 2.39 -0.16
C SER A 211 14.73 1.03 0.19
N ASP A 212 14.09 0.92 1.35
CA ASP A 212 13.30 -0.23 1.76
C ASP A 212 12.25 0.18 2.78
N HIS A 213 11.04 -0.34 2.63
CA HIS A 213 9.89 -0.11 3.52
C HIS A 213 9.40 -1.39 4.19
N THR A 214 9.97 -2.54 3.84
CA THR A 214 9.48 -3.84 4.32
C THR A 214 9.75 -4.04 5.81
N LEU A 215 9.15 -5.12 6.40
CA LEU A 215 9.29 -5.39 7.83
C LEU A 215 10.76 -5.28 8.28
N SER A 216 11.01 -4.44 9.28
CA SER A 216 12.35 -4.14 9.77
C SER A 216 12.58 -4.69 11.18
N THR A 217 13.83 -5.13 11.42
CA THR A 217 14.39 -5.42 12.75
C THR A 217 15.53 -4.45 13.03
N PRO A 218 16.01 -4.32 14.29
CA PRO A 218 17.18 -3.50 14.58
C PRO A 218 18.40 -3.83 13.71
N GLU A 219 18.69 -5.12 13.53
CA GLU A 219 19.83 -5.60 12.74
C GLU A 219 19.71 -5.22 11.27
N LYS A 220 18.52 -5.47 10.67
CA LYS A 220 18.24 -5.14 9.28
C LYS A 220 18.33 -3.62 9.06
N LEU A 221 17.74 -2.83 9.95
CA LEU A 221 17.81 -1.36 9.90
C LEU A 221 19.25 -0.87 9.89
N LEU A 222 20.09 -1.34 10.81
CA LEU A 222 21.49 -0.93 10.90
C LEU A 222 22.31 -1.37 9.69
N GLU A 223 22.09 -2.59 9.18
CA GLU A 223 22.75 -3.07 7.98
C GLU A 223 22.38 -2.22 6.76
N GLN A 224 21.09 -1.96 6.55
CA GLN A 224 20.61 -1.13 5.45
C GLN A 224 21.17 0.29 5.49
N LEU A 225 21.14 0.94 6.65
CA LEU A 225 21.73 2.27 6.82
C LEU A 225 23.24 2.27 6.52
N THR A 226 23.97 1.24 6.96
CA THR A 226 25.40 1.09 6.67
C THR A 226 25.67 0.96 5.17
N LYS A 227 24.75 0.37 4.42
CA LYS A 227 24.81 0.22 2.96
C LYS A 227 24.20 1.41 2.20
N GLY A 228 23.85 2.48 2.90
CA GLY A 228 23.36 3.73 2.31
C GLY A 228 21.88 3.75 1.97
N PHE A 229 21.09 2.79 2.47
CA PHE A 229 19.64 2.80 2.30
C PHE A 229 18.97 3.93 3.07
N THR A 230 17.86 4.39 2.52
CA THR A 230 16.81 5.08 3.28
C THR A 230 15.84 4.02 3.79
N VAL A 231 15.71 3.92 5.11
CA VAL A 231 14.84 2.95 5.77
C VAL A 231 13.51 3.61 6.10
N MET A 232 12.43 3.05 5.56
CA MET A 232 11.08 3.55 5.73
C MET A 232 10.31 2.62 6.67
N LEU A 233 9.99 3.11 7.86
CA LEU A 233 9.35 2.31 8.91
C LEU A 233 7.84 2.47 8.82
N GLN A 234 7.15 1.38 8.55
CA GLN A 234 5.70 1.27 8.59
C GLN A 234 5.20 0.76 9.95
N GLU A 235 3.88 0.79 10.20
CA GLU A 235 3.28 0.42 11.48
C GLU A 235 3.75 -0.96 11.98
N LYS A 236 3.83 -1.96 11.10
CA LYS A 236 4.26 -3.33 11.46
C LYS A 236 5.74 -3.46 11.83
N SER A 237 6.57 -2.49 11.43
CA SER A 237 8.00 -2.44 11.79
C SER A 237 8.24 -1.75 13.14
N LEU A 238 7.29 -0.92 13.61
CA LEU A 238 7.45 -0.15 14.83
C LEU A 238 7.21 -1.00 16.07
N ASN A 239 8.27 -1.15 16.86
CA ASN A 239 8.26 -1.74 18.19
C ASN A 239 9.37 -1.07 19.02
N ARG A 240 9.41 -1.35 20.34
CA ARG A 240 10.37 -0.71 21.23
C ARG A 240 11.82 -0.91 20.78
N ALA A 241 12.21 -2.12 20.38
CA ALA A 241 13.58 -2.43 19.98
C ALA A 241 14.02 -1.65 18.72
N VAL A 242 13.15 -1.55 17.72
CA VAL A 242 13.43 -0.76 16.50
C VAL A 242 13.53 0.73 16.84
N VAL A 243 12.63 1.27 17.67
CA VAL A 243 12.69 2.68 18.09
C VAL A 243 13.96 2.97 18.88
N GLU A 244 14.36 2.10 19.82
CA GLU A 244 15.62 2.24 20.57
C GLU A 244 16.84 2.22 19.63
N ALA A 245 16.87 1.33 18.62
CA ALA A 245 17.93 1.30 17.62
C ALA A 245 18.00 2.61 16.81
N VAL A 246 16.84 3.14 16.39
CA VAL A 246 16.78 4.44 15.70
C VAL A 246 17.29 5.58 16.61
N LEU A 247 16.88 5.60 17.87
CA LEU A 247 17.29 6.66 18.81
C LEU A 247 18.78 6.61 19.15
N ALA A 248 19.41 5.43 19.04
CA ALA A 248 20.85 5.28 19.23
C ALA A 248 21.68 5.80 18.04
N LEU A 249 21.08 6.09 16.88
CA LEU A 249 21.78 6.62 15.71
C LEU A 249 22.23 8.08 15.97
N PRO A 250 23.45 8.45 15.57
CA PRO A 250 23.91 9.83 15.63
C PRO A 250 23.19 10.74 14.62
N ASP A 251 22.75 10.18 13.48
CA ASP A 251 21.99 10.84 12.44
C ASP A 251 20.82 9.95 11.99
N ARG A 252 19.64 10.53 11.83
CA ARG A 252 18.39 9.87 11.44
C ARG A 252 17.83 10.40 10.11
N ALA A 253 18.64 11.13 9.34
CA ALA A 253 18.17 11.74 8.08
C ALA A 253 17.61 10.72 7.09
N ARG A 254 18.06 9.47 7.16
CA ARG A 254 17.63 8.36 6.30
C ARG A 254 16.61 7.41 6.94
N VAL A 255 15.96 7.82 8.04
CA VAL A 255 14.89 7.04 8.68
C VAL A 255 13.58 7.80 8.53
N LEU A 256 12.65 7.23 7.77
CA LEU A 256 11.35 7.81 7.44
C LEU A 256 10.23 6.98 8.06
N LEU A 257 9.08 7.61 8.24
CA LEU A 257 7.82 6.95 8.59
C LEU A 257 6.93 6.92 7.35
N VAL A 258 6.36 5.75 7.03
CA VAL A 258 5.49 5.53 5.88
C VAL A 258 4.31 4.64 6.26
N THR A 259 3.31 4.53 5.41
CA THR A 259 2.17 3.66 5.67
C THR A 259 2.22 2.33 4.95
N ASP A 260 2.69 2.27 3.71
CA ASP A 260 2.56 1.10 2.84
C ASP A 260 1.07 0.78 2.59
N ASP A 261 0.63 -0.47 2.69
CA ASP A 261 -0.75 -0.92 2.54
C ASP A 261 -1.65 -0.48 3.71
N VAL A 262 -2.68 0.29 3.43
CA VAL A 262 -3.69 0.70 4.42
C VAL A 262 -5.08 0.32 3.94
N MET A 263 -5.69 -0.69 4.59
CA MET A 263 -7.05 -1.13 4.29
C MET A 263 -8.08 -0.04 4.63
N PRO A 264 -9.26 0.00 3.97
CA PRO A 264 -10.22 1.09 4.10
C PRO A 264 -10.73 1.30 5.53
N ASN A 265 -10.93 0.24 6.30
CA ASN A 265 -11.35 0.32 7.69
C ASN A 265 -10.28 0.93 8.63
N ARG A 266 -9.02 0.82 8.26
CA ARG A 266 -7.93 1.47 8.99
C ARG A 266 -7.77 2.93 8.56
N LEU A 267 -7.97 3.22 7.27
CA LEU A 267 -7.81 4.54 6.69
C LEU A 267 -8.76 5.57 7.33
N ILE A 268 -10.01 5.21 7.59
CA ILE A 268 -10.99 6.11 8.22
C ILE A 268 -10.64 6.52 9.65
N SER A 269 -9.73 5.80 10.31
CA SER A 269 -9.25 6.12 11.67
C SER A 269 -7.90 6.85 11.69
N GLY A 270 -7.33 7.14 10.53
CA GLY A 270 -6.05 7.85 10.36
C GLY A 270 -5.14 7.19 9.32
N HIS A 271 -4.20 7.95 8.83
CA HIS A 271 -3.22 7.54 7.84
C HIS A 271 -1.80 7.60 8.45
N LEU A 272 -0.85 8.32 7.84
CA LEU A 272 0.50 8.49 8.38
C LEU A 272 0.53 9.02 9.81
N SER A 273 -0.48 9.81 10.20
CA SER A 273 -0.67 10.27 11.59
C SER A 273 -0.68 9.14 12.62
N ARG A 274 -1.23 7.98 12.28
CA ARG A 274 -1.23 6.80 13.17
C ARG A 274 0.18 6.23 13.37
N VAL A 275 0.96 6.16 12.29
CA VAL A 275 2.35 5.69 12.33
C VAL A 275 3.19 6.64 13.20
N VAL A 276 3.01 7.96 13.01
CA VAL A 276 3.65 9.00 13.83
C VAL A 276 3.27 8.88 15.30
N GLN A 277 1.98 8.74 15.61
CA GLN A 277 1.49 8.55 16.99
C GLN A 277 2.04 7.27 17.63
N LEU A 278 2.09 6.16 16.87
CA LEU A 278 2.67 4.91 17.35
C LEU A 278 4.16 5.08 17.67
N ALA A 279 4.93 5.71 16.79
CA ALA A 279 6.34 5.98 17.04
C ALA A 279 6.55 6.80 18.32
N MET A 280 5.74 7.86 18.52
CA MET A 280 5.76 8.67 19.74
C MET A 280 5.41 7.86 21.00
N SER A 281 4.39 6.98 20.91
CA SER A 281 3.97 6.13 22.03
C SER A 281 5.01 5.09 22.44
N LEU A 282 5.91 4.73 21.51
CA LEU A 282 7.04 3.83 21.74
C LEU A 282 8.30 4.56 22.26
N GLY A 283 8.21 5.87 22.46
CA GLY A 283 9.30 6.69 23.03
C GLY A 283 10.11 7.50 22.02
N TRP A 284 9.70 7.55 20.74
CA TRP A 284 10.35 8.43 19.77
C TRP A 284 9.97 9.90 20.09
N PRO A 285 10.93 10.82 20.30
CA PRO A 285 10.62 12.22 20.59
C PRO A 285 9.73 12.84 19.52
N ALA A 286 8.65 13.50 19.94
CA ALA A 286 7.57 13.94 19.06
C ALA A 286 8.07 14.78 17.87
N MET A 287 8.97 15.74 18.12
CA MET A 287 9.51 16.59 17.06
C MET A 287 10.36 15.81 16.04
N ASP A 288 11.12 14.82 16.52
CA ASP A 288 11.95 13.97 15.67
C ASP A 288 11.12 12.97 14.85
N ALA A 289 10.04 12.41 15.44
CA ALA A 289 9.06 11.59 14.72
C ALA A 289 8.34 12.40 13.63
N LEU A 290 7.96 13.66 13.93
CA LEU A 290 7.42 14.58 12.92
C LEU A 290 8.42 14.88 11.80
N ALA A 291 9.69 15.10 12.12
CA ALA A 291 10.73 15.29 11.10
C ALA A 291 10.84 14.07 10.16
N SER A 292 10.64 12.85 10.68
CA SER A 292 10.62 11.59 9.90
C SER A 292 9.38 11.42 9.01
N ALA A 293 8.36 12.26 9.20
CA ALA A 293 7.12 12.27 8.40
C ALA A 293 6.90 13.61 7.67
N THR A 294 7.88 14.53 7.66
CA THR A 294 7.76 15.85 7.04
C THR A 294 9.03 16.23 6.26
N LEU A 295 10.04 16.78 6.93
CA LEU A 295 11.28 17.26 6.32
C LEU A 295 12.08 16.13 5.64
N ARG A 296 12.29 15.02 6.35
CA ARG A 296 13.11 13.92 5.83
C ARG A 296 12.52 13.28 4.58
N PRO A 297 11.21 12.92 4.50
CA PRO A 297 10.60 12.46 3.27
C PRO A 297 10.62 13.52 2.15
N ALA A 298 10.44 14.82 2.45
CA ALA A 298 10.58 15.88 1.45
C ALA A 298 11.98 15.89 0.82
N MET A 299 13.02 15.73 1.62
CA MET A 299 14.41 15.65 1.13
C MET A 299 14.65 14.38 0.33
N TYR A 300 14.13 13.24 0.79
CA TYR A 300 14.21 11.97 0.06
C TYR A 300 13.55 12.05 -1.31
N LEU A 301 12.34 12.59 -1.38
CA LEU A 301 11.57 12.78 -2.62
C LEU A 301 12.16 13.89 -3.52
N ARG A 302 13.25 14.56 -3.10
CA ARG A 302 13.86 15.70 -3.80
C ARG A 302 12.86 16.84 -4.02
N ARG A 303 12.01 17.10 -3.00
CA ARG A 303 10.98 18.15 -2.97
C ARG A 303 11.29 19.16 -1.86
N PRO A 304 12.37 19.94 -2.02
CA PRO A 304 12.80 20.85 -0.96
C PRO A 304 11.78 21.96 -0.66
N GLU A 305 10.83 22.19 -1.54
CA GLU A 305 9.73 23.15 -1.33
C GLU A 305 8.71 22.70 -0.28
N LEU A 306 8.76 21.42 0.19
CA LEU A 306 7.83 20.81 1.13
C LEU A 306 8.48 20.52 2.49
N GLY A 307 7.65 20.11 3.46
CA GLY A 307 8.06 19.49 4.73
C GLY A 307 8.70 20.43 5.75
N LEU A 308 8.69 21.75 5.52
CA LEU A 308 9.31 22.73 6.40
C LEU A 308 8.51 24.04 6.42
N ILE A 309 8.30 24.60 7.61
CA ILE A 309 7.77 25.96 7.78
C ILE A 309 8.95 26.94 7.66
N ALA A 310 9.13 27.49 6.46
CA ALA A 310 10.21 28.42 6.18
C ALA A 310 9.86 29.32 4.98
N PRO A 311 10.42 30.54 4.87
CA PRO A 311 10.18 31.44 3.76
C PRO A 311 10.50 30.77 2.42
N GLY A 312 9.59 30.98 1.43
CA GLY A 312 9.67 30.40 0.08
C GLY A 312 9.22 28.95 -0.04
N ARG A 313 8.86 28.29 1.07
CA ARG A 313 8.30 26.93 1.05
C ARG A 313 6.79 26.97 0.85
N LYS A 314 6.22 25.88 0.33
CA LYS A 314 4.77 25.70 0.22
C LYS A 314 4.12 25.75 1.60
N ALA A 315 3.04 26.50 1.72
CA ALA A 315 2.32 26.69 2.97
C ALA A 315 1.37 25.49 3.22
N ASP A 316 1.96 24.30 3.32
CA ASP A 316 1.29 23.05 3.68
C ASP A 316 1.55 22.82 5.18
N PHE A 317 0.52 22.97 6.01
CA PHE A 317 0.69 22.92 7.46
C PHE A 317 -0.53 22.42 8.20
N LEU A 318 -0.30 21.98 9.43
CA LEU A 318 -1.31 21.52 10.38
C LEU A 318 -1.39 22.49 11.54
N LEU A 319 -2.59 22.82 11.98
CA LEU A 319 -2.85 23.51 13.23
C LEU A 319 -3.32 22.49 14.26
N MET A 320 -2.53 22.27 15.32
CA MET A 320 -2.69 21.18 16.28
C MET A 320 -2.77 21.71 17.72
N GLU A 321 -3.49 21.02 18.58
CA GLU A 321 -3.50 21.34 20.03
C GLU A 321 -2.14 21.04 20.70
N SER A 322 -1.48 19.97 20.23
CA SER A 322 -0.12 19.57 20.62
C SER A 322 0.51 18.74 19.52
N LEU A 323 1.83 18.46 19.61
CA LEU A 323 2.56 17.67 18.61
C LEU A 323 2.01 16.25 18.39
N SER A 324 1.28 15.69 19.35
CA SER A 324 0.70 14.34 19.28
C SER A 324 -0.82 14.32 19.12
N ALA A 325 -1.48 15.48 19.08
CA ALA A 325 -2.94 15.57 18.99
C ALA A 325 -3.44 15.42 17.56
N PHE A 326 -3.63 14.19 17.11
CA PHE A 326 -4.29 13.87 15.84
C PHE A 326 -5.72 13.39 16.06
N PRO A 327 -6.67 13.73 15.17
CA PRO A 327 -6.47 14.55 13.97
C PRO A 327 -6.19 16.01 14.30
N PRO A 328 -5.50 16.75 13.40
CA PRO A 328 -5.28 18.19 13.57
C PRO A 328 -6.61 18.95 13.63
N ARG A 329 -6.60 20.12 14.30
CA ARG A 329 -7.75 21.01 14.32
C ARG A 329 -8.08 21.56 12.93
N ALA A 330 -7.04 21.90 12.15
CA ALA A 330 -7.19 22.31 10.76
C ALA A 330 -5.97 21.89 9.95
N VAL A 331 -6.18 21.64 8.66
CA VAL A 331 -5.16 21.30 7.68
C VAL A 331 -5.22 22.33 6.54
N TYR A 332 -4.06 22.84 6.19
CA TYR A 332 -3.90 23.81 5.12
C TYR A 332 -2.95 23.27 4.06
N VAL A 333 -3.30 23.46 2.79
CA VAL A 333 -2.45 23.19 1.64
C VAL A 333 -2.34 24.47 0.81
N GLU A 334 -1.11 24.88 0.54
CA GLU A 334 -0.83 26.17 -0.11
C GLU A 334 -1.57 27.36 0.56
N GLY A 335 -1.68 27.32 1.88
CA GLY A 335 -2.35 28.36 2.67
C GLY A 335 -3.87 28.33 2.63
N VAL A 336 -4.49 27.39 1.92
CA VAL A 336 -5.94 27.19 1.85
C VAL A 336 -6.35 26.08 2.81
N GLU A 337 -7.39 26.31 3.62
CA GLU A 337 -7.93 25.30 4.51
C GLU A 337 -8.63 24.19 3.71
N VAL A 338 -8.19 22.96 3.91
CA VAL A 338 -8.70 21.76 3.21
C VAL A 338 -9.38 20.76 4.14
N ALA A 339 -9.15 20.88 5.46
CA ALA A 339 -9.86 20.09 6.46
C ALA A 339 -9.93 20.83 7.80
N ARG A 340 -11.00 20.56 8.57
CA ARG A 340 -11.22 21.10 9.91
C ARG A 340 -11.93 20.06 10.77
N SER A 341 -11.43 19.87 12.01
CA SER A 341 -12.02 18.99 13.03
C SER A 341 -12.30 17.57 12.51
N GLY A 342 -11.35 17.00 11.76
CA GLY A 342 -11.46 15.65 11.23
C GLY A 342 -12.35 15.49 9.99
N GLN A 343 -12.77 16.59 9.37
CA GLN A 343 -13.62 16.59 8.17
C GLN A 343 -12.99 17.40 7.05
N SER A 344 -13.13 16.95 5.80
CA SER A 344 -12.70 17.69 4.62
C SER A 344 -13.59 18.91 4.39
N THR A 345 -12.97 20.04 4.04
CA THR A 345 -13.66 21.30 3.72
C THR A 345 -13.58 21.68 2.24
N PHE A 346 -12.80 20.97 1.44
CA PHE A 346 -12.70 21.20 0.00
C PHE A 346 -13.82 20.49 -0.77
N ALA A 347 -14.20 21.08 -1.91
CA ALA A 347 -15.14 20.43 -2.82
C ALA A 347 -14.46 19.31 -3.59
N LEU A 348 -15.01 18.11 -3.50
CA LEU A 348 -14.52 16.98 -4.30
C LEU A 348 -14.73 17.26 -5.79
N PRO A 349 -13.71 17.17 -6.64
CA PRO A 349 -13.88 17.28 -8.09
C PRO A 349 -14.77 16.14 -8.60
N SER A 350 -15.34 16.30 -9.79
CA SER A 350 -16.08 15.23 -10.46
C SER A 350 -15.19 14.00 -10.65
N PRO A 351 -15.74 12.76 -10.53
CA PRO A 351 -14.96 11.56 -10.76
C PRO A 351 -14.47 11.50 -12.21
N LEU A 352 -13.24 11.07 -12.39
CA LEU A 352 -12.73 10.72 -13.70
C LEU A 352 -13.49 9.47 -14.21
N PRO A 353 -13.91 9.43 -15.50
CA PRO A 353 -14.51 8.23 -16.07
C PRO A 353 -13.62 7.00 -15.85
N PRO A 354 -14.19 5.85 -15.43
CA PRO A 354 -13.40 4.64 -15.24
C PRO A 354 -12.69 4.23 -16.53
N PRO A 355 -11.45 3.72 -16.43
CA PRO A 355 -10.74 3.19 -17.58
C PRO A 355 -11.48 1.98 -18.15
N THR A 356 -11.38 1.81 -19.47
CA THR A 356 -11.95 0.63 -20.13
C THR A 356 -11.09 -0.61 -19.86
N GLY A 357 -11.71 -1.74 -19.53
CA GLY A 357 -11.02 -3.00 -19.29
C GLY A 357 -10.98 -3.39 -17.79
N GLY A 358 -10.21 -4.41 -17.49
CA GLY A 358 -9.96 -4.88 -16.12
C GLY A 358 -11.10 -5.63 -15.44
N LYS A 359 -12.31 -5.67 -15.97
CA LYS A 359 -13.42 -6.44 -15.39
C LYS A 359 -13.19 -7.94 -15.53
N LEU A 360 -13.73 -8.69 -14.57
CA LEU A 360 -13.77 -10.14 -14.66
C LEU A 360 -14.65 -10.57 -15.86
N LYS A 361 -14.08 -11.36 -16.75
CA LYS A 361 -14.77 -11.79 -17.97
C LYS A 361 -14.43 -13.25 -18.28
N ARG A 362 -15.23 -14.18 -17.72
CA ARG A 362 -15.06 -15.61 -17.91
C ARG A 362 -16.39 -16.34 -17.76
N PRO A 363 -16.50 -17.61 -18.22
CA PRO A 363 -17.67 -18.44 -17.99
C PRO A 363 -17.97 -18.63 -16.50
N ARG A 364 -19.24 -18.84 -16.17
CA ARG A 364 -19.67 -19.17 -14.81
C ARG A 364 -19.06 -20.48 -14.34
N PHE A 365 -18.71 -20.50 -13.07
CA PHE A 365 -18.18 -21.70 -12.43
C PHE A 365 -19.27 -22.70 -12.06
N ARG A 366 -18.95 -23.95 -12.18
CA ARG A 366 -19.71 -25.08 -11.65
C ARG A 366 -18.93 -25.69 -10.47
N PRO A 367 -19.57 -26.41 -9.55
CA PRO A 367 -18.86 -27.09 -8.45
C PRO A 367 -17.73 -27.99 -8.95
N GLU A 368 -17.89 -28.65 -10.11
CA GLU A 368 -16.90 -29.55 -10.71
C GLU A 368 -15.58 -28.83 -11.07
N ASP A 369 -15.62 -27.52 -11.32
CA ASP A 369 -14.44 -26.72 -11.63
C ASP A 369 -13.49 -26.54 -10.41
N PHE A 370 -13.98 -26.90 -9.21
CA PHE A 370 -13.22 -26.88 -7.94
C PHE A 370 -12.88 -28.29 -7.42
N GLN A 371 -13.05 -29.31 -8.24
CA GLN A 371 -12.66 -30.68 -7.93
C GLN A 371 -11.25 -30.98 -8.45
N PHE A 372 -10.48 -31.71 -7.67
CA PHE A 372 -9.11 -32.05 -8.03
C PHE A 372 -9.06 -33.18 -9.07
N PRO A 373 -8.15 -33.13 -10.06
CA PRO A 373 -8.01 -34.16 -11.08
C PRO A 373 -7.27 -35.40 -10.55
N ILE A 374 -7.82 -36.04 -9.51
CA ILE A 374 -7.21 -37.17 -8.80
C ILE A 374 -8.26 -38.25 -8.52
N ALA A 375 -7.87 -39.51 -8.48
CA ALA A 375 -8.73 -40.62 -8.09
C ALA A 375 -8.97 -40.67 -6.59
N ASP A 376 -10.05 -41.35 -6.18
CA ASP A 376 -10.27 -41.60 -4.74
C ASP A 376 -9.10 -42.42 -4.16
N GLY A 377 -8.73 -42.08 -2.93
CA GLY A 377 -7.61 -42.70 -2.23
C GLY A 377 -6.69 -41.70 -1.55
N SER A 378 -5.57 -42.18 -1.04
CA SER A 378 -4.57 -41.36 -0.36
C SER A 378 -3.40 -41.04 -1.29
N HIS A 379 -3.08 -39.74 -1.42
CA HIS A 379 -2.06 -39.23 -2.35
C HIS A 379 -1.10 -38.28 -1.65
N PRO A 380 0.22 -38.40 -1.91
CA PRO A 380 1.19 -37.40 -1.46
C PRO A 380 0.87 -36.04 -2.11
N THR A 381 0.49 -35.08 -1.29
CA THR A 381 -0.06 -33.80 -1.75
C THR A 381 0.68 -32.64 -1.10
N ARG A 382 1.12 -31.68 -1.88
CA ARG A 382 1.72 -30.43 -1.42
C ARG A 382 0.66 -29.48 -0.93
N ILE A 383 0.92 -28.88 0.22
CA ILE A 383 -0.01 -28.00 0.93
C ILE A 383 0.69 -26.70 1.28
N ILE A 384 0.00 -25.57 1.13
CA ILE A 384 0.43 -24.29 1.64
C ILE A 384 0.05 -24.23 3.14
N ARG A 385 1.02 -24.26 4.03
CA ARG A 385 0.83 -24.00 5.46
C ARG A 385 0.85 -22.51 5.72
N MET A 386 -0.26 -21.97 6.23
CA MET A 386 -0.39 -20.57 6.61
C MET A 386 0.24 -20.29 7.97
N ASN A 387 0.84 -19.10 8.10
CA ASN A 387 1.43 -18.63 9.35
C ASN A 387 0.49 -17.59 9.97
N GLN A 388 0.05 -17.81 11.20
CA GLN A 388 -0.88 -16.92 11.90
C GLN A 388 -0.23 -15.58 12.33
N GLN A 389 1.10 -15.47 12.31
CA GLN A 389 1.81 -14.28 12.79
C GLN A 389 2.18 -13.30 11.68
N ASN A 390 2.37 -13.79 10.46
CA ASN A 390 2.77 -12.99 9.30
C ASN A 390 2.26 -13.61 7.99
N THR A 391 2.59 -13.01 6.86
CA THR A 391 2.15 -13.41 5.51
C THR A 391 3.04 -14.47 4.85
N PHE A 392 4.09 -14.95 5.54
CA PHE A 392 4.93 -16.02 5.03
C PHE A 392 4.21 -17.36 5.17
N THR A 393 4.47 -18.23 4.23
CA THR A 393 3.87 -19.55 4.15
C THR A 393 4.96 -20.62 4.17
N ARG A 394 4.60 -21.86 4.39
CA ARG A 394 5.51 -23.00 4.30
C ARG A 394 4.96 -24.05 3.36
N LEU A 395 5.86 -24.72 2.65
CA LEU A 395 5.53 -25.89 1.85
C LEU A 395 5.56 -27.14 2.72
N GLU A 396 4.46 -27.86 2.78
CA GLU A 396 4.40 -29.18 3.43
C GLU A 396 3.91 -30.23 2.44
N THR A 397 4.33 -31.50 2.63
CA THR A 397 3.81 -32.64 1.87
C THR A 397 3.20 -33.64 2.83
N HIS A 398 1.93 -33.99 2.62
CA HIS A 398 1.21 -34.96 3.44
C HIS A 398 0.45 -35.95 2.55
N ALA A 399 0.22 -37.16 3.08
CA ALA A 399 -0.68 -38.13 2.46
C ALA A 399 -2.13 -37.70 2.74
N ILE A 400 -2.79 -37.10 1.74
CA ILE A 400 -4.18 -36.62 1.83
C ILE A 400 -5.11 -37.61 1.17
N ALA A 401 -6.17 -37.98 1.90
CA ALA A 401 -7.24 -38.81 1.37
C ALA A 401 -8.24 -37.97 0.57
N PHE A 402 -8.55 -38.44 -0.65
CA PHE A 402 -9.56 -37.83 -1.52
C PHE A 402 -10.72 -38.81 -1.71
N LYS A 403 -11.93 -38.26 -1.74
CA LYS A 403 -13.16 -38.94 -2.08
C LYS A 403 -14.01 -38.06 -3.00
N SER A 404 -14.51 -38.59 -4.11
CA SER A 404 -15.23 -37.81 -5.10
C SER A 404 -14.45 -36.58 -5.58
N ARG A 405 -13.11 -36.73 -5.68
CA ARG A 405 -12.17 -35.68 -6.10
C ARG A 405 -12.08 -34.46 -5.13
N GLU A 406 -12.50 -34.64 -3.88
CA GLU A 406 -12.42 -33.64 -2.82
C GLU A 406 -11.57 -34.16 -1.66
N PRO A 407 -10.78 -33.30 -0.98
CA PRO A 407 -10.03 -33.71 0.21
C PRO A 407 -11.02 -34.04 1.35
N THR A 408 -10.76 -35.14 2.06
CA THR A 408 -11.61 -35.58 3.18
C THR A 408 -11.23 -34.95 4.52
N ASP A 409 -10.03 -34.36 4.60
CA ASP A 409 -9.55 -33.67 5.82
C ASP A 409 -10.29 -32.35 6.04
N PRO A 410 -11.08 -32.25 7.14
CA PRO A 410 -11.86 -31.06 7.43
C PRO A 410 -11.01 -29.85 7.88
N SER A 411 -9.73 -30.01 8.13
CA SER A 411 -8.84 -28.90 8.48
C SER A 411 -8.29 -28.16 7.26
N LEU A 412 -8.44 -28.73 6.06
CA LEU A 412 -7.96 -28.14 4.81
C LEU A 412 -9.02 -27.27 4.14
N ALA A 413 -8.56 -26.21 3.48
CA ALA A 413 -9.36 -25.41 2.56
C ALA A 413 -8.78 -25.51 1.14
N THR A 414 -9.63 -25.36 0.14
CA THR A 414 -9.22 -25.25 -1.26
C THR A 414 -8.97 -23.79 -1.59
N ILE A 415 -7.85 -23.51 -2.27
CA ILE A 415 -7.56 -22.24 -2.93
C ILE A 415 -7.62 -22.46 -4.44
N GLY A 416 -8.28 -21.55 -5.14
CA GLY A 416 -8.30 -21.51 -6.61
C GLY A 416 -7.87 -20.13 -7.10
N VAL A 417 -6.99 -20.09 -8.11
CA VAL A 417 -6.61 -18.86 -8.80
C VAL A 417 -6.92 -19.02 -10.29
N PHE A 418 -7.71 -18.10 -10.82
CA PHE A 418 -8.24 -18.20 -12.17
C PHE A 418 -8.00 -16.89 -12.91
N GLN A 419 -7.51 -16.96 -14.14
CA GLN A 419 -7.28 -15.77 -14.95
C GLN A 419 -8.52 -14.87 -14.98
N ARG A 420 -8.32 -13.58 -14.81
CA ARG A 420 -9.36 -12.54 -14.80
C ARG A 420 -10.15 -12.51 -16.12
N GLN A 421 -9.44 -12.69 -17.23
CA GLN A 421 -10.02 -12.83 -18.56
C GLN A 421 -9.49 -14.11 -19.17
N GLY A 422 -10.34 -15.03 -19.54
CA GLY A 422 -9.84 -16.20 -20.22
C GLY A 422 -10.69 -17.44 -20.11
N HIS A 423 -10.28 -18.40 -20.90
CA HIS A 423 -10.90 -19.70 -21.03
C HIS A 423 -10.05 -20.82 -20.44
N LYS A 424 -8.83 -20.51 -19.94
CA LYS A 424 -7.97 -21.52 -19.32
C LYS A 424 -8.55 -21.94 -17.97
N PRO A 425 -8.52 -23.22 -17.65
CA PRO A 425 -8.75 -23.66 -16.29
C PRO A 425 -7.71 -22.94 -15.40
N GLY A 426 -8.11 -22.46 -14.25
CA GLY A 426 -7.16 -21.95 -13.27
C GLY A 426 -6.43 -23.09 -12.56
N ALA A 427 -5.67 -22.76 -11.55
CA ALA A 427 -5.00 -23.72 -10.71
C ALA A 427 -5.70 -23.87 -9.35
N LEU A 428 -5.70 -25.09 -8.82
CA LEU A 428 -6.20 -25.41 -7.48
C LEU A 428 -5.04 -25.84 -6.58
N GLY A 429 -5.14 -25.46 -5.31
CA GLY A 429 -4.22 -25.88 -4.24
C GLY A 429 -4.95 -26.13 -2.94
N LEU A 430 -4.20 -26.58 -1.93
CA LEU A 430 -4.70 -26.81 -0.59
C LEU A 430 -4.03 -25.90 0.42
N LEU A 431 -4.83 -25.36 1.34
CA LEU A 431 -4.40 -24.54 2.46
C LEU A 431 -4.59 -25.29 3.76
N ALA A 432 -3.58 -25.25 4.63
CA ALA A 432 -3.67 -25.71 6.01
C ALA A 432 -3.45 -24.53 6.98
N GLY A 433 -4.12 -24.57 8.14
CA GLY A 433 -3.99 -23.54 9.17
C GLY A 433 -4.86 -22.30 8.96
N LEU A 434 -5.78 -22.30 7.99
CA LEU A 434 -6.70 -21.18 7.78
C LEU A 434 -7.79 -21.09 8.87
N GLY A 435 -8.24 -22.23 9.38
CA GLY A 435 -9.30 -22.30 10.40
C GLY A 435 -10.73 -22.10 9.87
N LEU A 436 -10.93 -21.84 8.58
CA LEU A 436 -12.24 -21.63 7.97
C LEU A 436 -13.14 -22.86 8.15
N ARG A 437 -14.28 -22.71 8.85
CA ARG A 437 -15.21 -23.81 9.12
C ARG A 437 -16.27 -23.98 8.04
N SER A 438 -16.78 -22.89 7.48
CA SER A 438 -17.81 -22.90 6.43
C SER A 438 -17.67 -21.67 5.53
N GLY A 439 -18.40 -21.69 4.40
CA GLY A 439 -18.40 -20.61 3.42
C GLY A 439 -17.21 -20.60 2.47
N ALA A 440 -17.18 -19.57 1.62
CA ALA A 440 -16.07 -19.29 0.71
C ALA A 440 -15.90 -17.78 0.54
N PHE A 441 -14.65 -17.36 0.42
CA PHE A 441 -14.22 -16.00 0.07
C PHE A 441 -13.79 -15.97 -1.39
N ALA A 442 -14.18 -14.91 -2.12
CA ALA A 442 -13.71 -14.67 -3.48
C ALA A 442 -13.29 -13.19 -3.62
N SER A 443 -12.22 -12.93 -4.35
CA SER A 443 -11.71 -11.58 -4.57
C SER A 443 -11.10 -11.42 -5.96
N SER A 444 -11.24 -10.23 -6.53
CA SER A 444 -10.49 -9.77 -7.69
C SER A 444 -9.29 -8.89 -7.31
N LEU A 445 -9.14 -8.58 -6.03
CA LEU A 445 -7.89 -8.07 -5.45
C LEU A 445 -7.13 -9.30 -4.93
N ALA A 446 -6.01 -9.62 -5.56
CA ALA A 446 -5.18 -10.78 -5.25
C ALA A 446 -3.75 -10.48 -5.74
N HIS A 447 -2.88 -10.12 -4.84
CA HIS A 447 -1.54 -9.59 -5.12
C HIS A 447 -0.64 -10.60 -5.85
N ASP A 448 0.05 -10.18 -6.93
CA ASP A 448 -0.09 -8.88 -7.60
C ASP A 448 -0.80 -9.02 -8.94
N SER A 449 -1.00 -10.24 -9.44
CA SER A 449 -1.65 -10.49 -10.74
C SER A 449 -3.12 -10.07 -10.79
N HIS A 450 -3.74 -9.92 -9.61
CA HIS A 450 -5.15 -9.58 -9.43
C HIS A 450 -6.10 -10.44 -10.24
N HIS A 451 -5.77 -11.72 -10.36
CA HIS A 451 -6.65 -12.72 -10.90
C HIS A 451 -7.81 -13.03 -9.93
N LEU A 452 -8.78 -13.82 -10.36
CA LEU A 452 -9.86 -14.24 -9.51
C LEU A 452 -9.35 -15.27 -8.51
N LEU A 453 -9.26 -14.86 -7.25
CA LEU A 453 -8.93 -15.72 -6.10
C LEU A 453 -10.22 -16.25 -5.48
N VAL A 454 -10.26 -17.55 -5.16
CA VAL A 454 -11.34 -18.16 -4.39
C VAL A 454 -10.75 -19.07 -3.32
N VAL A 455 -11.25 -18.95 -2.09
CA VAL A 455 -10.83 -19.79 -0.96
C VAL A 455 -12.04 -20.28 -0.20
N GLY A 456 -12.15 -21.59 0.02
CA GLY A 456 -13.29 -22.19 0.73
C GLY A 456 -13.13 -23.68 0.93
N ARG A 457 -14.17 -24.33 1.47
CA ARG A 457 -14.10 -25.76 1.82
C ARG A 457 -14.90 -26.68 0.91
N SER A 458 -15.97 -26.20 0.30
CA SER A 458 -16.79 -27.05 -0.58
C SER A 458 -16.87 -26.46 -1.99
N PRO A 459 -16.84 -27.32 -3.02
CA PRO A 459 -16.99 -26.89 -4.41
C PRO A 459 -18.22 -26.03 -4.66
N GLN A 460 -19.35 -26.34 -3.99
CA GLN A 460 -20.60 -25.59 -4.11
C GLN A 460 -20.45 -24.13 -3.61
N ARG A 461 -19.78 -23.93 -2.46
CA ARG A 461 -19.55 -22.58 -1.90
C ARG A 461 -18.50 -21.79 -2.68
N LEU A 462 -17.46 -22.48 -3.15
CA LEU A 462 -16.46 -21.88 -4.04
C LEU A 462 -17.12 -21.38 -5.33
N ALA A 463 -17.97 -22.19 -5.97
CA ALA A 463 -18.71 -21.78 -7.17
C ALA A 463 -19.70 -20.64 -6.88
N GLN A 464 -20.39 -20.67 -5.72
CA GLN A 464 -21.30 -19.60 -5.30
C GLN A 464 -20.56 -18.27 -5.16
N ALA A 465 -19.47 -18.23 -4.39
CA ALA A 465 -18.68 -17.02 -4.15
C ALA A 465 -18.04 -16.49 -5.45
N ALA A 466 -17.46 -17.38 -6.26
CA ALA A 466 -16.85 -17.02 -7.54
C ALA A 466 -17.87 -16.42 -8.52
N ASN A 467 -19.07 -17.03 -8.63
CA ASN A 467 -20.13 -16.54 -9.50
C ASN A 467 -20.70 -15.20 -9.02
N ALA A 468 -20.88 -15.02 -7.73
CA ALA A 468 -21.30 -13.74 -7.18
C ALA A 468 -20.26 -12.64 -7.48
N LEU A 469 -18.97 -12.95 -7.41
CA LEU A 469 -17.89 -12.02 -7.79
C LEU A 469 -17.92 -11.69 -9.31
N LEU A 470 -18.22 -12.67 -10.16
CA LEU A 470 -18.40 -12.43 -11.61
C LEU A 470 -19.59 -11.50 -11.87
N ASP A 471 -20.70 -11.68 -11.16
CA ASP A 471 -21.89 -10.83 -11.30
C ASP A 471 -21.61 -9.37 -10.89
N LEU A 472 -20.71 -9.14 -9.94
CA LEU A 472 -20.22 -7.80 -9.57
C LEU A 472 -19.26 -7.21 -10.63
N GLY A 473 -18.66 -8.04 -11.48
CA GLY A 473 -17.59 -7.64 -12.40
C GLY A 473 -16.25 -7.35 -11.73
N GLY A 474 -16.15 -7.54 -10.40
CA GLY A 474 -14.97 -7.38 -9.55
C GLY A 474 -15.31 -6.84 -8.17
N GLY A 475 -14.47 -7.14 -7.19
CA GLY A 475 -14.67 -6.79 -5.79
C GLY A 475 -14.28 -7.91 -4.85
N MET A 476 -15.00 -8.02 -3.73
CA MET A 476 -14.84 -9.08 -2.74
C MET A 476 -16.21 -9.66 -2.38
N VAL A 477 -16.25 -10.96 -2.12
CA VAL A 477 -17.45 -11.71 -1.77
C VAL A 477 -17.12 -12.69 -0.65
N PHE A 478 -18.02 -12.81 0.33
CA PHE A 478 -18.07 -13.96 1.23
C PHE A 478 -19.47 -14.60 1.12
N ALA A 479 -19.54 -15.90 0.88
CA ALA A 479 -20.77 -16.65 0.74
C ALA A 479 -20.76 -17.91 1.62
N ASP A 480 -21.76 -18.07 2.52
CA ASP A 480 -21.89 -19.24 3.40
C ASP A 480 -23.10 -20.14 3.06
N GLY A 481 -23.88 -19.77 2.06
CA GLY A 481 -25.06 -20.48 1.54
C GLY A 481 -26.37 -19.83 1.86
N GLU A 482 -26.50 -19.22 3.01
CA GLU A 482 -27.70 -18.47 3.41
C GLU A 482 -27.59 -17.02 2.98
N GLN A 483 -26.39 -16.45 3.15
CA GLN A 483 -26.11 -15.07 2.80
C GLN A 483 -24.92 -14.96 1.82
N THR A 484 -24.93 -13.86 1.09
CA THR A 484 -23.80 -13.45 0.23
C THR A 484 -23.49 -11.98 0.55
N LEU A 485 -22.34 -11.76 1.19
CA LEU A 485 -21.82 -10.45 1.50
C LEU A 485 -20.93 -9.97 0.38
N THR A 486 -21.07 -8.73 -0.04
CA THR A 486 -20.37 -8.19 -1.22
C THR A 486 -19.75 -6.83 -0.94
N LEU A 487 -18.60 -6.59 -1.55
CA LEU A 487 -17.96 -5.28 -1.68
C LEU A 487 -17.65 -5.06 -3.17
N PRO A 488 -18.48 -4.29 -3.88
CA PRO A 488 -18.23 -4.00 -5.30
C PRO A 488 -17.03 -3.07 -5.48
N LEU A 489 -16.12 -3.42 -6.41
CA LEU A 489 -15.00 -2.60 -6.83
C LEU A 489 -15.10 -2.36 -8.36
N PRO A 490 -15.94 -1.42 -8.81
CA PRO A 490 -16.33 -1.31 -10.21
C PRO A 490 -15.22 -0.79 -11.14
N ILE A 491 -14.17 -0.19 -10.58
CA ILE A 491 -13.05 0.36 -11.37
C ILE A 491 -11.95 -0.70 -11.39
N ALA A 492 -11.75 -1.31 -12.56
CA ALA A 492 -10.80 -2.38 -12.80
C ALA A 492 -10.98 -3.63 -11.88
N GLY A 493 -12.07 -3.72 -11.11
CA GLY A 493 -12.24 -4.73 -10.08
C GLY A 493 -11.33 -4.55 -8.87
N LEU A 494 -10.78 -3.37 -8.65
CA LEU A 494 -9.77 -3.09 -7.62
C LEU A 494 -10.18 -1.97 -6.68
N ILE A 495 -10.81 -0.91 -7.19
CA ILE A 495 -11.14 0.30 -6.41
C ILE A 495 -12.57 0.76 -6.67
N SER A 496 -13.09 1.54 -5.75
CA SER A 496 -14.44 2.13 -5.77
C SER A 496 -14.37 3.65 -5.60
N ASP A 497 -15.31 4.36 -6.23
CA ASP A 497 -15.50 5.79 -6.02
C ASP A 497 -16.61 6.09 -4.98
N ALA A 498 -17.12 5.08 -4.31
CA ALA A 498 -18.01 5.25 -3.17
C ALA A 498 -17.30 5.96 -2.00
N PRO A 499 -18.03 6.61 -1.09
CA PRO A 499 -17.45 7.16 0.14
C PRO A 499 -16.59 6.12 0.87
N THR A 500 -15.40 6.53 1.34
CA THR A 500 -14.47 5.61 2.00
C THR A 500 -15.08 4.93 3.22
N SER A 501 -15.99 5.61 3.93
CA SER A 501 -16.73 5.04 5.06
C SER A 501 -17.65 3.88 4.65
N GLU A 502 -18.30 3.96 3.49
CA GLU A 502 -19.15 2.87 2.98
C GLU A 502 -18.30 1.67 2.56
N VAL A 503 -17.18 1.91 1.87
CA VAL A 503 -16.21 0.87 1.51
C VAL A 503 -15.67 0.18 2.77
N ALA A 504 -15.33 0.95 3.81
CA ALA A 504 -14.83 0.44 5.08
C ALA A 504 -15.85 -0.46 5.79
N VAL A 505 -17.12 -0.06 5.83
CA VAL A 505 -18.21 -0.86 6.45
C VAL A 505 -18.41 -2.18 5.71
N ALA A 506 -18.44 -2.16 4.38
CA ALA A 506 -18.58 -3.37 3.58
C ALA A 506 -17.36 -4.30 3.74
N PHE A 507 -16.15 -3.74 3.80
CA PHE A 507 -14.91 -4.46 4.06
C PHE A 507 -14.93 -5.14 5.43
N ASP A 508 -15.26 -4.39 6.50
CA ASP A 508 -15.37 -4.93 7.86
C ASP A 508 -16.43 -6.02 7.95
N THR A 509 -17.53 -5.89 7.22
CA THR A 509 -18.59 -6.91 7.19
C THR A 509 -18.04 -8.25 6.67
N ILE A 510 -17.23 -8.23 5.61
CA ILE A 510 -16.58 -9.43 5.06
C ILE A 510 -15.53 -9.97 6.04
N GLU A 511 -14.67 -9.11 6.61
CA GLU A 511 -13.66 -9.53 7.60
C GLU A 511 -14.29 -10.19 8.82
N ASN A 512 -15.38 -9.60 9.34
CA ASN A 512 -16.11 -10.14 10.49
C ASN A 512 -16.76 -11.49 10.16
N ALA A 513 -17.29 -11.65 8.96
CA ALA A 513 -17.82 -12.94 8.51
C ALA A 513 -16.73 -14.01 8.41
N LEU A 514 -15.55 -13.68 7.90
CA LEU A 514 -14.39 -14.59 7.88
C LEU A 514 -13.99 -14.99 9.31
N ARG A 515 -13.88 -14.04 10.24
CA ARG A 515 -13.58 -14.32 11.67
C ARG A 515 -14.66 -15.17 12.33
N ALA A 516 -15.94 -14.85 12.13
CA ALA A 516 -17.06 -15.62 12.65
C ALA A 516 -17.07 -17.07 12.13
N ASN A 517 -16.54 -17.29 10.93
CA ASN A 517 -16.37 -18.62 10.33
C ASN A 517 -15.02 -19.28 10.63
N GLY A 518 -14.21 -18.73 11.54
CA GLY A 518 -13.04 -19.38 12.12
C GLY A 518 -11.69 -18.94 11.57
N VAL A 519 -11.64 -17.93 10.70
CA VAL A 519 -10.36 -17.36 10.24
C VAL A 519 -9.81 -16.45 11.32
N ASP A 520 -8.95 -17.00 12.18
CA ASP A 520 -8.35 -16.26 13.31
C ASP A 520 -7.05 -15.57 12.86
N HIS A 521 -7.19 -14.46 12.13
CA HIS A 521 -6.07 -13.61 11.72
C HIS A 521 -6.41 -12.14 11.95
N LYS A 522 -5.39 -11.32 12.27
CA LYS A 522 -5.56 -9.88 12.53
C LYS A 522 -6.19 -9.15 11.33
N ASN A 523 -5.75 -9.49 10.11
CA ASN A 523 -6.22 -8.91 8.85
C ASN A 523 -6.54 -10.06 7.88
N PRO A 524 -7.70 -10.74 8.02
CA PRO A 524 -8.00 -11.96 7.27
C PRO A 524 -8.08 -11.76 5.76
N VAL A 525 -8.64 -10.64 5.29
CA VAL A 525 -8.72 -10.35 3.86
C VAL A 525 -7.33 -10.15 3.25
N LEU A 526 -6.51 -9.27 3.84
CA LEU A 526 -5.14 -9.04 3.37
C LEU A 526 -4.32 -10.34 3.36
N PHE A 527 -4.47 -11.16 4.41
CA PHE A 527 -3.79 -12.44 4.52
C PHE A 527 -4.15 -13.39 3.36
N LEU A 528 -5.44 -13.48 3.01
CA LEU A 528 -5.89 -14.30 1.89
C LEU A 528 -5.42 -13.77 0.54
N THR A 529 -5.48 -12.46 0.33
CA THR A 529 -5.08 -11.84 -0.95
C THR A 529 -3.58 -11.91 -1.22
N LEU A 530 -2.74 -12.04 -0.18
CA LEU A 530 -1.29 -12.21 -0.29
C LEU A 530 -0.85 -13.68 -0.52
N LEU A 531 -1.77 -14.64 -0.54
CA LEU A 531 -1.47 -16.04 -0.92
C LEU A 531 -1.06 -16.17 -2.39
N THR A 532 -1.31 -15.16 -3.19
CA THR A 532 -0.96 -15.10 -4.61
C THR A 532 0.29 -14.26 -4.90
N LEU A 533 0.94 -13.68 -3.90
CA LEU A 533 2.12 -12.82 -4.06
C LEU A 533 3.39 -13.64 -4.31
N THR A 534 3.75 -13.85 -5.56
CA THR A 534 4.81 -14.76 -6.02
C THR A 534 6.23 -14.32 -5.70
N VAL A 535 6.42 -13.15 -5.10
CA VAL A 535 7.71 -12.65 -4.56
C VAL A 535 7.87 -12.86 -3.05
N SER A 536 6.80 -13.30 -2.35
CA SER A 536 6.81 -13.52 -0.90
C SER A 536 7.06 -15.00 -0.57
N PRO A 537 8.02 -15.36 0.31
CA PRO A 537 8.36 -16.76 0.61
C PRO A 537 7.26 -17.46 1.41
N GLU A 538 7.27 -18.83 1.47
CA GLU A 538 8.11 -19.77 0.68
C GLU A 538 7.34 -20.25 -0.55
N VAL A 539 6.03 -20.58 -0.40
CA VAL A 539 5.16 -21.13 -1.44
C VAL A 539 3.92 -20.26 -1.61
N LYS A 540 3.56 -20.01 -2.84
CA LYS A 540 2.37 -19.20 -3.20
C LYS A 540 1.53 -19.92 -4.25
N MET A 541 0.38 -19.34 -4.57
CA MET A 541 -0.51 -19.83 -5.59
C MET A 541 -0.66 -18.84 -6.72
N SER A 542 -0.36 -19.22 -7.95
CA SER A 542 -0.67 -18.43 -9.12
C SER A 542 -1.72 -19.13 -10.00
N ASP A 543 -2.16 -18.48 -11.06
CA ASP A 543 -3.03 -19.08 -12.08
C ASP A 543 -2.35 -20.25 -12.84
N LEU A 544 -1.02 -20.36 -12.73
CA LEU A 544 -0.22 -21.42 -13.33
C LEU A 544 -0.01 -22.62 -12.40
N GLY A 545 -0.22 -22.47 -11.08
CA GLY A 545 -0.06 -23.54 -10.10
C GLY A 545 0.58 -23.10 -8.80
N LEU A 546 1.05 -24.09 -8.03
CA LEU A 546 1.87 -23.83 -6.84
C LEU A 546 3.22 -23.28 -7.25
N VAL A 547 3.62 -22.18 -6.64
CA VAL A 547 4.90 -21.51 -6.89
C VAL A 547 5.83 -21.76 -5.72
N ASP A 548 6.92 -22.46 -5.96
CA ASP A 548 8.09 -22.47 -5.08
C ASP A 548 8.86 -21.17 -5.35
N VAL A 549 8.69 -20.21 -4.47
CA VAL A 549 9.20 -18.85 -4.67
C VAL A 549 10.73 -18.81 -4.66
N GLU A 550 11.36 -19.60 -3.77
CA GLU A 550 12.82 -19.63 -3.66
C GLU A 550 13.47 -20.32 -4.85
N ALA A 551 12.89 -21.45 -5.29
CA ALA A 551 13.38 -22.17 -6.47
C ALA A 551 12.90 -21.56 -7.81
N ARG A 552 12.07 -20.49 -7.78
CA ARG A 552 11.52 -19.80 -8.95
C ARG A 552 10.88 -20.75 -9.97
N ARG A 553 10.02 -21.63 -9.53
CA ARG A 553 9.37 -22.61 -10.42
C ARG A 553 7.96 -22.96 -9.98
N ILE A 554 7.16 -23.34 -10.97
CA ILE A 554 5.88 -24.00 -10.72
C ILE A 554 6.14 -25.45 -10.32
N ILE A 555 5.53 -25.88 -9.23
CA ILE A 555 5.63 -27.25 -8.72
C ILE A 555 4.26 -27.95 -8.82
N PRO A 556 4.23 -29.28 -9.11
CA PRO A 556 2.97 -30.02 -9.16
C PRO A 556 2.34 -30.14 -7.77
N LEU A 557 1.02 -30.07 -7.69
CA LEU A 557 0.28 -30.27 -6.43
C LEU A 557 0.47 -31.68 -5.88
N PHE A 558 0.41 -32.69 -6.73
CA PHE A 558 0.58 -34.08 -6.37
C PHE A 558 2.02 -34.53 -6.69
N GLU A 559 2.67 -35.18 -5.72
CA GLU A 559 3.96 -35.81 -6.00
C GLU A 559 3.76 -37.05 -6.86
N GLN A 560 4.53 -37.13 -7.92
CA GLN A 560 4.57 -38.38 -8.69
C GLN A 560 5.22 -39.45 -7.81
N ARG A 561 4.59 -40.62 -7.71
CA ARG A 561 5.29 -41.77 -7.12
C ARG A 561 6.50 -42.08 -8.02
N PRO A 562 7.70 -42.29 -7.43
CA PRO A 562 8.88 -42.64 -8.20
C PRO A 562 8.68 -43.91 -9.00
#